data_554b4aee0b8e82646e5650f257b4eef1
#
_entry.id   554b4aee0b8e82646e5650f257b4eef1
#
_cell.length_a   1.000
_cell.length_b   1.000
_cell.length_c   1.000
_cell.angle_alpha   90.00
_cell.angle_beta   90.00
_cell.angle_gamma   90.00
#
_symmetry.space_group_name_H-M   'P 1'
#
loop_
_entity.id
_entity.type
_entity.pdbx_description
1 polymer ?
#
loop_
_entity_poly.entity_id
_entity_poly.type
_entity_poly.pdbx_seq_one_letter_code
_entity_poly.pdbx_strand_id
1 'polypeptide(L)'
;SCGTSDAEPSLDDTMPDVERLTRALRKFMNLNRIRVPYAVLRKLPDVLRASKFSVKCVVRVTPNDMFVYDIFDSKEDVIMGGLAVDIGTTTVSAVIINMATGEILAKSSSGNGQIRYGADVINRIIETTKPGGIKKLQDAVIKETINPMIHEMCRSIHLPEIRSIVCAWLPIRR
;
A
#
# COMPACT_ATOMS: atom_id res chain seq x y z
N SER A 1 2.84 -4.25 -11.57
CA SER A 1 3.12 -5.68 -11.30
C SER A 1 4.12 -6.21 -12.32
N CYS A 2 4.95 -7.16 -11.89
CA CYS A 2 5.90 -7.83 -12.75
C CYS A 2 5.61 -9.34 -12.65
N GLY A 3 5.34 -9.99 -13.79
CA GLY A 3 5.19 -11.45 -13.87
C GLY A 3 6.54 -12.10 -14.06
N THR A 4 6.85 -13.15 -13.34
CA THR A 4 8.05 -13.96 -13.50
C THR A 4 7.69 -15.43 -13.58
N SER A 5 8.37 -16.18 -14.43
CA SER A 5 8.39 -17.64 -14.40
C SER A 5 9.82 -18.13 -14.29
N ASP A 6 10.06 -19.13 -13.49
CA ASP A 6 11.35 -19.85 -13.42
C ASP A 6 11.10 -21.35 -13.50
N ALA A 7 12.13 -22.13 -13.84
CA ALA A 7 12.01 -23.58 -13.90
C ALA A 7 11.67 -24.16 -12.52
N GLU A 8 10.91 -25.25 -12.51
CA GLU A 8 10.64 -26.03 -11.28
C GLU A 8 11.95 -26.58 -10.71
N PRO A 9 12.10 -26.68 -9.38
CA PRO A 9 13.25 -27.30 -8.76
C PRO A 9 13.40 -28.76 -9.23
N SER A 10 14.64 -29.19 -9.44
CA SER A 10 14.99 -30.57 -9.71
C SER A 10 16.01 -31.07 -8.68
N LEU A 11 16.33 -32.35 -8.70
CA LEU A 11 17.39 -32.91 -7.83
C LEU A 11 18.76 -32.26 -8.09
N ASP A 12 18.95 -31.71 -9.29
CA ASP A 12 20.19 -31.03 -9.69
C ASP A 12 20.13 -29.50 -9.46
N ASP A 13 18.96 -28.95 -9.13
CA ASP A 13 18.74 -27.52 -8.84
C ASP A 13 18.17 -27.34 -7.43
N THR A 14 19.05 -27.27 -6.43
CA THR A 14 18.75 -27.11 -5.01
C THR A 14 18.69 -25.63 -4.57
N MET A 15 18.55 -24.69 -5.51
CA MET A 15 18.53 -23.26 -5.21
C MET A 15 17.37 -22.88 -4.27
N PRO A 16 17.65 -22.10 -3.21
CA PRO A 16 16.59 -21.60 -2.32
C PRO A 16 15.52 -20.78 -3.04
N ASP A 17 14.26 -20.88 -2.60
CA ASP A 17 13.12 -20.20 -3.22
C ASP A 17 13.33 -18.67 -3.34
N VAL A 18 13.91 -18.02 -2.31
CA VAL A 18 14.19 -16.58 -2.34
C VAL A 18 15.26 -16.22 -3.36
N GLU A 19 16.27 -17.07 -3.54
CA GLU A 19 17.33 -16.85 -4.51
C GLU A 19 16.80 -17.05 -5.94
N ARG A 20 15.94 -18.02 -6.15
CA ARG A 20 15.20 -18.25 -7.39
C ARG A 20 14.34 -17.03 -7.76
N LEU A 21 13.54 -16.52 -6.81
CA LEU A 21 12.74 -15.32 -7.01
C LEU A 21 13.61 -14.09 -7.36
N THR A 22 14.67 -13.85 -6.59
CA THR A 22 15.54 -12.69 -6.81
C THR A 22 16.32 -12.79 -8.13
N ARG A 23 16.73 -13.98 -8.54
CA ARG A 23 17.33 -14.24 -9.85
C ARG A 23 16.36 -13.91 -10.99
N ALA A 24 15.12 -14.37 -10.88
CA ALA A 24 14.07 -14.10 -11.86
C ALA A 24 13.78 -12.59 -11.95
N LEU A 25 13.67 -11.88 -10.82
CA LEU A 25 13.45 -10.43 -10.79
C LEU A 25 14.63 -9.65 -11.39
N ARG A 26 15.87 -10.09 -11.21
CA ARG A 26 17.06 -9.45 -11.81
C ARG A 26 17.08 -9.51 -13.34
N LYS A 27 16.43 -10.53 -13.94
CA LYS A 27 16.30 -10.60 -15.42
C LYS A 27 15.47 -9.46 -15.99
N PHE A 28 14.54 -8.88 -15.21
CA PHE A 28 13.70 -7.75 -15.65
C PHE A 28 14.39 -6.40 -15.50
N MET A 29 15.23 -6.26 -14.47
CA MET A 29 15.90 -5.00 -14.18
C MET A 29 17.27 -5.28 -13.57
N ASN A 30 18.30 -4.69 -14.13
CA ASN A 30 19.66 -4.81 -13.62
C ASN A 30 19.80 -3.94 -12.34
N LEU A 31 19.32 -4.46 -11.21
CA LEU A 31 19.28 -3.76 -9.93
C LEU A 31 20.29 -4.36 -8.95
N ASN A 32 20.98 -3.49 -8.24
CA ASN A 32 21.99 -3.89 -7.28
C ASN A 32 21.37 -4.55 -6.03
N ARG A 33 20.15 -4.16 -5.64
CA ARG A 33 19.53 -4.61 -4.40
C ARG A 33 18.06 -4.94 -4.56
N ILE A 34 17.70 -6.17 -4.17
CA ILE A 34 16.29 -6.61 -4.07
C ILE A 34 16.00 -6.93 -2.60
N ARG A 35 14.98 -6.29 -2.05
CA ARG A 35 14.52 -6.50 -0.67
C ARG A 35 13.23 -7.29 -0.68
N VAL A 36 13.25 -8.46 -0.05
CA VAL A 36 12.07 -9.30 0.14
C VAL A 36 11.75 -9.33 1.63
N PRO A 37 10.63 -8.74 2.08
CA PRO A 37 10.29 -8.68 3.50
C PRO A 37 9.88 -10.06 4.02
N TYR A 38 9.99 -10.25 5.35
CA TYR A 38 9.69 -11.52 6.01
C TYR A 38 8.26 -12.02 5.73
N ALA A 39 7.28 -11.11 5.67
CA ALA A 39 5.90 -11.46 5.33
C ALA A 39 5.77 -12.14 3.96
N VAL A 40 6.56 -11.72 2.96
CA VAL A 40 6.61 -12.35 1.65
C VAL A 40 7.38 -13.66 1.70
N LEU A 41 8.51 -13.69 2.42
CA LEU A 41 9.33 -14.91 2.58
C LEU A 41 8.53 -16.06 3.17
N ARG A 42 7.66 -15.79 4.15
CA ARG A 42 6.83 -16.82 4.80
C ARG A 42 5.88 -17.53 3.84
N LYS A 43 5.29 -16.82 2.89
CA LYS A 43 4.33 -17.40 1.94
C LYS A 43 4.96 -17.82 0.61
N LEU A 44 6.19 -17.42 0.37
CA LEU A 44 6.89 -17.67 -0.90
C LEU A 44 6.90 -19.15 -1.30
N PRO A 45 7.25 -20.12 -0.43
CA PRO A 45 7.28 -21.52 -0.80
C PRO A 45 5.93 -22.06 -1.27
N ASP A 46 4.86 -21.69 -0.56
CA ASP A 46 3.51 -22.16 -0.86
C ASP A 46 2.99 -21.56 -2.18
N VAL A 47 3.19 -20.25 -2.37
CA VAL A 47 2.77 -19.57 -3.60
C VAL A 47 3.54 -20.09 -4.82
N LEU A 48 4.86 -20.30 -4.73
CA LEU A 48 5.66 -20.83 -5.83
C LEU A 48 5.17 -22.22 -6.26
N ARG A 49 4.91 -23.10 -5.30
CA ARG A 49 4.46 -24.47 -5.60
C ARG A 49 3.04 -24.50 -6.16
N ALA A 50 2.12 -23.74 -5.55
CA ALA A 50 0.74 -23.64 -6.04
C ALA A 50 0.64 -23.08 -7.46
N SER A 51 1.49 -22.07 -7.78
CA SER A 51 1.52 -21.41 -9.08
C SER A 51 2.43 -22.09 -10.12
N LYS A 52 3.00 -23.25 -9.81
CA LYS A 52 4.00 -23.94 -10.65
C LYS A 52 5.14 -22.99 -11.07
N PHE A 53 5.66 -22.23 -10.09
CA PHE A 53 6.75 -21.27 -10.25
C PHE A 53 6.47 -20.10 -11.21
N SER A 54 5.20 -19.87 -11.57
CA SER A 54 4.76 -18.72 -12.35
C SER A 54 4.05 -17.73 -11.46
N VAL A 55 4.73 -16.64 -11.07
CA VAL A 55 4.24 -15.70 -10.06
C VAL A 55 4.19 -14.26 -10.57
N LYS A 56 3.31 -13.48 -9.96
CA LYS A 56 3.18 -12.04 -10.12
C LYS A 56 3.64 -11.35 -8.85
N CYS A 57 4.57 -10.42 -8.97
CA CYS A 57 5.08 -9.63 -7.85
C CYS A 57 4.58 -8.19 -7.91
N VAL A 58 4.15 -7.67 -6.78
CA VAL A 58 3.93 -6.24 -6.59
C VAL A 58 5.21 -5.64 -6.03
N VAL A 59 5.84 -4.75 -6.79
CA VAL A 59 7.15 -4.20 -6.47
C VAL A 59 7.15 -2.67 -6.53
N ARG A 60 7.96 -2.05 -5.68
CA ARG A 60 8.38 -0.65 -5.82
C ARG A 60 9.82 -0.64 -6.32
N VAL A 61 10.05 0.05 -7.41
CA VAL A 61 11.38 0.20 -7.99
C VAL A 61 11.88 1.63 -7.78
N THR A 62 13.11 1.75 -7.35
CA THR A 62 13.89 2.99 -7.31
C THR A 62 15.13 2.82 -8.19
N PRO A 63 15.92 3.85 -8.51
CA PRO A 63 17.09 3.72 -9.36
C PRO A 63 18.08 2.62 -8.94
N ASN A 64 18.18 2.34 -7.64
CA ASN A 64 19.17 1.40 -7.09
C ASN A 64 18.58 0.16 -6.42
N ASP A 65 17.28 0.19 -6.07
CA ASP A 65 16.65 -0.82 -5.22
C ASP A 65 15.31 -1.26 -5.78
N MET A 66 14.97 -2.54 -5.54
CA MET A 66 13.60 -3.06 -5.67
C MET A 66 13.13 -3.55 -4.30
N PHE A 67 11.92 -3.18 -3.93
CA PHE A 67 11.23 -3.69 -2.75
C PHE A 67 10.01 -4.50 -3.18
N VAL A 68 9.94 -5.77 -2.77
CA VAL A 68 8.82 -6.66 -3.07
C VAL A 68 7.77 -6.48 -1.97
N TYR A 69 6.61 -5.94 -2.32
CA TYR A 69 5.51 -5.78 -1.37
C TYR A 69 4.72 -7.06 -1.18
N ASP A 70 4.51 -7.78 -2.27
CA ASP A 70 3.71 -9.00 -2.23
C ASP A 70 3.97 -9.90 -3.44
N ILE A 71 3.52 -11.17 -3.34
CA ILE A 71 3.64 -12.20 -4.37
C ILE A 71 2.33 -12.97 -4.50
N PHE A 72 1.92 -13.27 -5.72
CA PHE A 72 0.67 -13.92 -6.09
C PHE A 72 0.90 -14.94 -7.20
N ASP A 73 -0.04 -15.86 -7.40
CA ASP A 73 -0.09 -16.66 -8.63
C ASP A 73 -0.18 -15.71 -9.84
N SER A 74 0.54 -16.02 -10.92
CA SER A 74 0.51 -15.21 -12.14
C SER A 74 -0.89 -15.07 -12.75
N LYS A 75 -1.77 -16.02 -12.47
CA LYS A 75 -3.15 -16.06 -12.94
C LYS A 75 -4.11 -15.24 -12.09
N GLU A 76 -3.73 -14.88 -10.84
CA GLU A 76 -4.57 -14.04 -10.01
C GLU A 76 -4.77 -12.66 -10.62
N ASP A 77 -6.00 -12.18 -10.61
CA ASP A 77 -6.29 -10.79 -10.97
C ASP A 77 -6.03 -9.89 -9.76
N VAL A 78 -4.88 -9.20 -9.77
CA VAL A 78 -4.44 -8.36 -8.67
C VAL A 78 -4.66 -6.90 -9.01
N ILE A 79 -5.61 -6.28 -8.32
CA ILE A 79 -5.85 -4.84 -8.41
C ILE A 79 -4.86 -4.11 -7.50
N MET A 80 -4.04 -3.23 -8.05
CA MET A 80 -3.21 -2.30 -7.29
C MET A 80 -3.98 -1.00 -7.07
N GLY A 81 -4.57 -0.86 -5.88
CA GLY A 81 -5.24 0.37 -5.46
C GLY A 81 -4.25 1.43 -4.99
N GLY A 82 -4.31 2.63 -5.53
CA GLY A 82 -3.65 3.82 -5.01
C GLY A 82 -4.65 4.68 -4.25
N LEU A 83 -4.32 5.08 -3.01
CA LEU A 83 -5.15 5.95 -2.18
C LEU A 83 -4.60 7.38 -2.19
N ALA A 84 -5.46 8.36 -2.52
CA ALA A 84 -5.21 9.77 -2.26
C ALA A 84 -6.21 10.30 -1.23
N VAL A 85 -5.71 11.06 -0.25
CA VAL A 85 -6.54 11.67 0.82
C VAL A 85 -6.23 13.15 0.88
N ASP A 86 -7.27 13.96 0.82
CA ASP A 86 -7.23 15.40 1.09
C ASP A 86 -7.86 15.67 2.47
N ILE A 87 -7.06 16.24 3.37
CA ILE A 87 -7.47 16.53 4.74
C ILE A 87 -7.73 18.03 4.87
N GLY A 88 -8.97 18.43 4.55
CA GLY A 88 -9.42 19.80 4.77
C GLY A 88 -9.79 20.09 6.23
N THR A 89 -9.91 21.35 6.56
CA THR A 89 -10.30 21.80 7.91
C THR A 89 -11.68 21.28 8.31
N THR A 90 -12.63 21.29 7.39
CA THR A 90 -14.03 20.89 7.62
C THR A 90 -14.32 19.50 7.08
N THR A 91 -13.74 19.15 5.93
CA THR A 91 -14.05 17.94 5.17
C THR A 91 -12.78 17.18 4.86
N VAL A 92 -12.85 15.86 5.00
CA VAL A 92 -11.82 14.94 4.50
C VAL A 92 -12.38 14.24 3.28
N SER A 93 -11.63 14.22 2.18
CA SER A 93 -11.99 13.55 0.95
C SER A 93 -10.95 12.50 0.59
N ALA A 94 -11.38 11.37 0.06
CA ALA A 94 -10.49 10.28 -0.32
C ALA A 94 -10.94 9.66 -1.64
N VAL A 95 -9.96 9.17 -2.41
CA VAL A 95 -10.18 8.44 -3.66
C VAL A 95 -9.24 7.24 -3.75
N ILE A 96 -9.77 6.10 -4.20
CA ILE A 96 -8.97 4.93 -4.57
C ILE A 96 -8.96 4.84 -6.10
N ILE A 97 -7.78 4.74 -6.68
CA ILE A 97 -7.58 4.57 -8.11
C ILE A 97 -6.90 3.24 -8.41
N ASN A 98 -7.19 2.65 -9.56
CA ASN A 98 -6.41 1.56 -10.10
C ASN A 98 -5.08 2.11 -10.64
N MET A 99 -3.97 1.74 -10.03
CA MET A 99 -2.64 2.23 -10.39
C MET A 99 -2.18 1.78 -11.79
N ALA A 100 -2.81 0.76 -12.37
CA ALA A 100 -2.47 0.29 -13.70
C ALA A 100 -3.22 1.06 -14.81
N THR A 101 -4.48 1.45 -14.55
CA THR A 101 -5.35 2.07 -15.55
C THR A 101 -5.63 3.55 -15.31
N GLY A 102 -5.43 4.03 -14.06
CA GLY A 102 -5.83 5.37 -13.63
C GLY A 102 -7.33 5.50 -13.34
N GLU A 103 -8.10 4.43 -13.48
CA GLU A 103 -9.54 4.42 -13.21
C GLU A 103 -9.83 4.66 -11.72
N ILE A 104 -10.83 5.48 -11.42
CA ILE A 104 -11.31 5.69 -10.08
C ILE A 104 -12.18 4.52 -9.65
N LEU A 105 -11.73 3.77 -8.65
CA LEU A 105 -12.44 2.60 -8.12
C LEU A 105 -13.45 2.98 -7.04
N ALA A 106 -13.11 3.92 -6.17
CA ALA A 106 -13.99 4.39 -5.10
C ALA A 106 -13.70 5.84 -4.71
N LYS A 107 -14.71 6.54 -4.22
CA LYS A 107 -14.60 7.89 -3.64
C LYS A 107 -15.37 7.93 -2.34
N SER A 108 -14.87 8.69 -1.37
CA SER A 108 -15.58 8.97 -0.11
C SER A 108 -15.27 10.38 0.35
N SER A 109 -16.20 10.98 1.07
CA SER A 109 -16.04 12.27 1.72
C SER A 109 -16.78 12.26 3.05
N SER A 110 -16.15 12.81 4.09
CA SER A 110 -16.69 12.85 5.45
C SER A 110 -16.31 14.15 6.13
N GLY A 111 -17.10 14.55 7.15
CA GLY A 111 -16.72 15.63 8.03
C GLY A 111 -15.43 15.29 8.78
N ASN A 112 -14.53 16.29 8.93
CA ASN A 112 -13.32 16.11 9.72
C ASN A 112 -13.66 16.02 11.20
N GLY A 113 -13.46 14.86 11.84
CA GLY A 113 -13.75 14.62 13.26
C GLY A 113 -13.04 15.57 14.23
N GLN A 114 -12.02 16.30 13.77
CA GLN A 114 -11.32 17.30 14.56
C GLN A 114 -12.17 18.54 14.85
N ILE A 115 -13.28 18.76 14.12
CA ILE A 115 -14.18 19.93 14.29
C ILE A 115 -14.65 20.07 15.74
N ARG A 116 -14.93 18.97 16.45
CA ARG A 116 -15.35 18.97 17.86
C ARG A 116 -14.30 19.50 18.83
N TYR A 117 -13.03 19.54 18.43
CA TYR A 117 -11.92 20.08 19.23
C TYR A 117 -11.50 21.49 18.77
N GLY A 118 -11.97 21.95 17.64
CA GLY A 118 -11.74 23.26 17.10
C GLY A 118 -12.32 23.38 15.68
N ALA A 119 -13.22 24.35 15.50
CA ALA A 119 -13.87 24.59 14.20
C ALA A 119 -12.90 25.05 13.14
N ASP A 120 -11.81 25.71 13.52
CA ASP A 120 -10.76 26.23 12.68
C ASP A 120 -9.36 25.73 13.11
N VAL A 121 -8.36 26.05 12.31
CA VAL A 121 -6.97 25.62 12.54
C VAL A 121 -6.38 26.25 13.82
N ILE A 122 -6.73 27.51 14.14
CA ILE A 122 -6.19 28.21 15.30
C ILE A 122 -6.67 27.52 16.59
N ASN A 123 -7.97 27.22 16.68
CA ASN A 123 -8.53 26.51 17.83
C ASN A 123 -7.93 25.10 17.99
N ARG A 124 -7.60 24.41 16.88
CA ARG A 124 -6.90 23.11 16.94
C ARG A 124 -5.46 23.26 17.44
N ILE A 125 -4.76 24.32 17.04
CA ILE A 125 -3.41 24.62 17.56
C ILE A 125 -3.51 24.85 19.09
N ILE A 126 -4.49 25.62 19.56
CA ILE A 126 -4.73 25.83 21.00
C ILE A 126 -5.01 24.48 21.69
N GLU A 127 -5.80 23.57 21.07
CA GLU A 127 -6.05 22.25 21.65
C GLU A 127 -4.76 21.43 21.80
N THR A 128 -3.77 21.57 20.91
CA THR A 128 -2.49 20.85 21.03
C THR A 128 -1.70 21.22 22.29
N THR A 129 -1.92 22.40 22.85
CA THR A 129 -1.23 22.85 24.08
C THR A 129 -1.82 22.21 25.36
N LYS A 130 -2.99 21.59 25.29
CA LYS A 130 -3.62 20.91 26.40
C LYS A 130 -3.07 19.49 26.59
N PRO A 131 -3.07 18.93 27.81
CA PRO A 131 -2.69 17.55 28.06
C PRO A 131 -3.47 16.58 27.16
N GLY A 132 -2.78 15.78 26.36
CA GLY A 132 -3.36 14.81 25.45
C GLY A 132 -4.04 15.41 24.19
N GLY A 133 -4.00 16.72 23.97
CA GLY A 133 -4.65 17.40 22.85
C GLY A 133 -4.18 16.91 21.47
N ILE A 134 -2.88 16.71 21.29
CA ILE A 134 -2.32 16.16 20.05
C ILE A 134 -2.91 14.78 19.77
N LYS A 135 -2.97 13.92 20.79
CA LYS A 135 -3.49 12.56 20.65
C LYS A 135 -4.98 12.55 20.26
N LYS A 136 -5.79 13.43 20.88
CA LYS A 136 -7.20 13.58 20.55
C LYS A 136 -7.42 14.00 19.09
N LEU A 137 -6.63 14.97 18.60
CA LEU A 137 -6.71 15.43 17.22
C LEU A 137 -6.26 14.36 16.23
N GLN A 138 -5.21 13.61 16.54
CA GLN A 138 -4.78 12.47 15.74
C GLN A 138 -5.82 11.37 15.67
N ASP A 139 -6.35 10.96 16.81
CA ASP A 139 -7.38 9.91 16.86
C ASP A 139 -8.64 10.30 16.11
N ALA A 140 -9.07 11.55 16.23
CA ALA A 140 -10.23 12.09 15.52
C ALA A 140 -10.07 12.04 13.99
N VAL A 141 -8.91 12.44 13.45
CA VAL A 141 -8.72 12.45 12.00
C VAL A 141 -8.38 11.06 11.47
N ILE A 142 -7.53 10.29 12.15
CA ILE A 142 -7.07 9.00 11.65
C ILE A 142 -8.07 7.89 11.96
N LYS A 143 -8.38 7.67 13.25
CA LYS A 143 -9.17 6.51 13.66
C LYS A 143 -10.66 6.69 13.41
N GLU A 144 -11.17 7.93 13.56
CA GLU A 144 -12.59 8.16 13.52
C GLU A 144 -13.07 8.74 12.18
N THR A 145 -12.16 9.26 11.34
CA THR A 145 -12.50 9.80 10.02
C THR A 145 -11.88 8.97 8.90
N ILE A 146 -10.55 8.96 8.79
CA ILE A 146 -9.86 8.36 7.63
C ILE A 146 -10.00 6.83 7.61
N ASN A 147 -9.75 6.15 8.72
CA ASN A 147 -9.81 4.69 8.75
C ASN A 147 -11.21 4.13 8.39
N PRO A 148 -12.32 4.66 8.95
CA PRO A 148 -13.66 4.24 8.53
C PRO A 148 -13.94 4.48 7.05
N MET A 149 -13.54 5.64 6.50
CA MET A 149 -13.70 5.96 5.08
C MET A 149 -12.94 4.96 4.20
N ILE A 150 -11.68 4.66 4.53
CA ILE A 150 -10.86 3.68 3.80
C ILE A 150 -11.50 2.30 3.86
N HIS A 151 -11.93 1.88 5.06
CA HIS A 151 -12.55 0.57 5.25
C HIS A 151 -13.82 0.41 4.40
N GLU A 152 -14.67 1.42 4.38
CA GLU A 152 -15.88 1.42 3.56
C GLU A 152 -15.57 1.36 2.06
N MET A 153 -14.64 2.20 1.59
CA MET A 153 -14.20 2.19 0.20
C MET A 153 -13.61 0.83 -0.22
N CYS A 154 -12.71 0.27 0.59
CA CYS A 154 -12.11 -1.05 0.30
C CYS A 154 -13.19 -2.14 0.24
N ARG A 155 -14.17 -2.09 1.15
CA ARG A 155 -15.27 -3.05 1.17
C ARG A 155 -16.17 -2.93 -0.07
N SER A 156 -16.44 -1.71 -0.54
CA SER A 156 -17.28 -1.47 -1.71
C SER A 156 -16.69 -2.00 -3.02
N ILE A 157 -15.37 -2.10 -3.09
CA ILE A 157 -14.65 -2.60 -4.28
C ILE A 157 -13.98 -3.97 -4.06
N HIS A 158 -14.33 -4.65 -2.97
CA HIS A 158 -13.81 -5.99 -2.62
C HIS A 158 -12.28 -6.05 -2.49
N LEU A 159 -11.61 -4.92 -2.18
CA LEU A 159 -10.20 -4.91 -1.83
C LEU A 159 -10.02 -5.34 -0.37
N PRO A 160 -9.21 -6.39 -0.07
CA PRO A 160 -9.11 -6.92 1.29
C PRO A 160 -8.49 -5.93 2.28
N GLU A 161 -7.48 -5.18 1.86
CA GLU A 161 -6.78 -4.20 2.73
C GLU A 161 -5.82 -3.30 1.93
N ILE A 162 -5.46 -2.16 2.52
CA ILE A 162 -4.37 -1.31 2.03
C ILE A 162 -3.07 -1.73 2.73
N ARG A 163 -2.11 -2.27 1.98
CA ARG A 163 -0.85 -2.81 2.51
C ARG A 163 0.29 -1.79 2.60
N SER A 164 0.17 -0.65 1.92
CA SER A 164 1.18 0.40 1.96
C SER A 164 0.57 1.76 1.69
N ILE A 165 0.94 2.74 2.50
CA ILE A 165 0.56 4.15 2.32
C ILE A 165 1.84 4.95 2.13
N VAL A 166 1.89 5.76 1.08
CA VAL A 166 2.90 6.80 0.89
C VAL A 166 2.22 8.14 1.09
N CYS A 167 2.64 8.86 2.14
CA CYS A 167 2.16 10.22 2.37
C CYS A 167 3.04 11.22 1.60
N ALA A 168 2.43 12.03 0.75
CA ALA A 168 3.06 13.17 0.13
C ALA A 168 2.44 14.46 0.69
N TRP A 169 3.28 15.36 1.21
CA TRP A 169 2.87 16.71 1.57
C TRP A 169 3.04 17.61 0.34
N LEU A 170 1.95 18.16 -0.17
CA LEU A 170 1.98 19.16 -1.21
C LEU A 170 1.73 20.53 -0.56
N PRO A 171 2.77 21.36 -0.35
CA PRO A 171 2.55 22.73 0.07
C PRO A 171 1.82 23.47 -1.05
N ILE A 172 0.62 23.96 -0.76
CA ILE A 172 -0.08 24.88 -1.67
C ILE A 172 0.75 26.16 -1.69
N ARG A 173 1.51 26.36 -2.77
CA ARG A 173 2.09 27.68 -3.04
C ARG A 173 0.96 28.58 -3.51
N ARG A 174 0.71 29.64 -2.76
CA ARG A 174 -0.11 30.79 -3.20
C ARG A 174 0.65 31.58 -4.25
#